data_ba8209bb35db5abf739f415540fe0918
#
_entry.id   ba8209bb35db5abf739f415540fe0918
#
_cell.length_a   1.000
_cell.length_b   1.000
_cell.length_c   1.000
_cell.angle_alpha   90.00
_cell.angle_beta   90.00
_cell.angle_gamma   90.00
#
_symmetry.space_group_name_H-M   'P 1'
#
loop_
_entity.id
_entity.type
_entity.pdbx_description
1 polymer ?
#
loop_
_entity_poly.entity_id
_entity_poly.type
_entity_poly.pdbx_seq_one_letter_code
_entity_poly.pdbx_strand_id
1 'polypeptide(L)'
;MKKNYKSTVSACFAGYVVQAIVNNFVPLLFLTFNKSYGIELSKITALITVNFILQLCIDLLSAFFIDKIGYRAAAVAAHVFAAAGLVSLTVLPEILPSPFVGLLISVVLYAVGGGLLEVIVSPIVEACPTDNKEKMMSLLHSFYCWGSVAVVGISTLYFSIFTTANWKYLALIWAVVPAVNALNFVRVPIAPLIEEGETGLSFKQLLGNRMFWIFMLLILCSGASEQAVSQWASTFAEKGLGVSKTVGDLAGPMLFSVLMGVSRVIYGKFGDKIDLDGMMIFSGALCMASYLLIALSSSAVLGLVGVAMCGFSVGIMWPGTFSKASAGIKGGGTAMFLSLIHISEPTRLRC
;
A
#
# COMPACT_ATOMS: atom_id res chain seq x y z
N MET A 1 -6.01 25.13 -25.17
CA MET A 1 -6.96 24.52 -24.20
C MET A 1 -6.21 24.15 -22.94
N LYS A 2 -6.58 24.67 -21.76
CA LYS A 2 -5.99 24.21 -20.48
C LYS A 2 -6.37 22.74 -20.30
N LYS A 3 -5.37 21.85 -20.19
CA LYS A 3 -5.61 20.43 -19.94
C LYS A 3 -6.28 20.26 -18.57
N ASN A 4 -7.38 19.52 -18.54
CA ASN A 4 -8.09 19.24 -17.28
C ASN A 4 -7.45 18.04 -16.58
N TYR A 5 -6.67 18.30 -15.53
CA TYR A 5 -6.00 17.24 -14.75
C TYR A 5 -6.88 16.59 -13.68
N LYS A 6 -8.14 16.99 -13.51
CA LYS A 6 -9.06 16.35 -12.56
C LYS A 6 -9.26 14.86 -12.85
N SER A 7 -9.32 14.50 -14.15
CA SER A 7 -9.40 13.08 -14.54
C SER A 7 -8.16 12.28 -14.18
N THR A 8 -6.98 12.91 -14.27
CA THR A 8 -5.71 12.29 -13.88
C THR A 8 -5.67 12.03 -12.37
N VAL A 9 -6.03 13.03 -11.57
CA VAL A 9 -6.12 12.91 -10.11
C VAL A 9 -7.13 11.83 -9.72
N SER A 10 -8.30 11.78 -10.38
CA SER A 10 -9.29 10.71 -10.14
C SER A 10 -8.75 9.32 -10.50
N ALA A 11 -8.02 9.19 -11.62
CA ALA A 11 -7.38 7.92 -11.99
C ALA A 11 -6.30 7.51 -10.97
N CYS A 12 -5.56 8.46 -10.41
CA CYS A 12 -4.60 8.19 -9.34
C CYS A 12 -5.27 7.75 -8.04
N PHE A 13 -6.40 8.35 -7.66
CA PHE A 13 -7.19 7.89 -6.52
C PHE A 13 -7.70 6.46 -6.72
N ALA A 14 -8.19 6.13 -7.93
CA ALA A 14 -8.53 4.76 -8.27
C ALA A 14 -7.31 3.83 -8.25
N GLY A 15 -6.11 4.32 -8.60
CA GLY A 15 -4.85 3.60 -8.47
C GLY A 15 -4.56 3.17 -7.03
N TYR A 16 -4.79 4.04 -6.03
CA TYR A 16 -4.65 3.66 -4.62
C TYR A 16 -5.73 2.67 -4.15
N VAL A 17 -6.93 2.71 -4.74
CA VAL A 17 -7.93 1.65 -4.51
C VAL A 17 -7.44 0.32 -5.08
N VAL A 18 -6.80 0.32 -6.27
CA VAL A 18 -6.17 -0.90 -6.83
C VAL A 18 -5.04 -1.39 -5.93
N GLN A 19 -4.22 -0.51 -5.39
CA GLN A 19 -3.18 -0.87 -4.42
C GLN A 19 -3.80 -1.52 -3.15
N ALA A 20 -4.92 -0.97 -2.67
CA ALA A 20 -5.66 -1.55 -1.55
C ALA A 20 -6.21 -2.95 -1.87
N ILE A 21 -6.71 -3.19 -3.09
CA ILE A 21 -7.16 -4.52 -3.54
C ILE A 21 -5.99 -5.50 -3.51
N VAL A 22 -4.85 -5.13 -4.12
CA VAL A 22 -3.65 -5.96 -4.20
C VAL A 22 -3.15 -6.37 -2.82
N ASN A 23 -3.14 -5.45 -1.86
CA ASN A 23 -2.57 -5.72 -0.54
C ASN A 23 -3.54 -6.34 0.46
N ASN A 24 -4.87 -6.15 0.31
CA ASN A 24 -5.82 -6.53 1.34
C ASN A 24 -6.79 -7.66 0.94
N PHE A 25 -6.95 -7.97 -0.34
CA PHE A 25 -7.89 -9.02 -0.75
C PHE A 25 -7.38 -10.43 -0.44
N VAL A 26 -6.14 -10.74 -0.83
CA VAL A 26 -5.55 -12.09 -0.64
C VAL A 26 -5.42 -12.48 0.84
N PRO A 27 -5.07 -11.59 1.78
CA PRO A 27 -5.08 -11.90 3.22
C PRO A 27 -6.41 -12.45 3.75
N LEU A 28 -7.54 -12.01 3.22
CA LEU A 28 -8.86 -12.53 3.60
C LEU A 28 -9.09 -13.99 3.18
N LEU A 29 -8.25 -14.51 2.28
CA LEU A 29 -8.34 -15.85 1.71
C LEU A 29 -7.34 -16.85 2.30
N PHE A 30 -6.48 -16.46 3.24
CA PHE A 30 -5.42 -17.33 3.78
C PHE A 30 -5.96 -18.65 4.32
N LEU A 31 -6.99 -18.60 5.14
CA LEU A 31 -7.62 -19.82 5.66
C LEU A 31 -8.40 -20.58 4.58
N THR A 32 -8.91 -19.88 3.58
CA THR A 32 -9.54 -20.54 2.41
C THR A 32 -8.51 -21.32 1.62
N PHE A 33 -7.33 -20.75 1.35
CA PHE A 33 -6.24 -21.46 0.67
C PHE A 33 -5.70 -22.63 1.49
N ASN A 34 -5.59 -22.47 2.82
CA ASN A 34 -5.20 -23.54 3.71
C ASN A 34 -6.20 -24.72 3.65
N LYS A 35 -7.51 -24.43 3.72
CA LYS A 35 -8.58 -25.45 3.71
C LYS A 35 -8.78 -26.08 2.33
N SER A 36 -8.79 -25.28 1.26
CA SER A 36 -9.14 -25.73 -0.09
C SER A 36 -7.98 -26.43 -0.80
N TYR A 37 -6.75 -25.99 -0.58
CA TYR A 37 -5.56 -26.50 -1.26
C TYR A 37 -4.61 -27.28 -0.35
N GLY A 38 -4.91 -27.39 0.95
CA GLY A 38 -4.02 -28.03 1.92
C GLY A 38 -2.67 -27.30 2.12
N ILE A 39 -2.58 -26.00 1.77
CA ILE A 39 -1.34 -25.24 1.86
C ILE A 39 -1.14 -24.81 3.32
N GLU A 40 0.01 -25.17 3.89
CA GLU A 40 0.38 -24.77 5.24
C GLU A 40 0.46 -23.23 5.39
N LEU A 41 0.09 -22.71 6.57
CA LEU A 41 0.17 -21.26 6.84
C LEU A 41 1.59 -20.71 6.73
N SER A 42 2.60 -21.53 7.00
CA SER A 42 4.01 -21.20 6.78
C SER A 42 4.31 -20.87 5.32
N LYS A 43 3.76 -21.60 4.38
CA LYS A 43 3.87 -21.34 2.93
C LYS A 43 3.04 -20.11 2.51
N ILE A 44 1.90 -19.88 3.15
CA ILE A 44 1.10 -18.66 2.92
C ILE A 44 1.89 -17.42 3.37
N THR A 45 2.65 -17.50 4.46
CA THR A 45 3.58 -16.44 4.87
C THR A 45 4.60 -16.12 3.78
N ALA A 46 5.10 -17.13 3.07
CA ALA A 46 6.02 -16.90 1.95
C ALA A 46 5.37 -16.10 0.81
N LEU A 47 4.08 -16.27 0.54
CA LEU A 47 3.36 -15.46 -0.45
C LEU A 47 3.36 -13.96 -0.08
N ILE A 48 3.10 -13.65 1.22
CA ILE A 48 3.15 -12.28 1.73
C ILE A 48 4.57 -11.72 1.60
N THR A 49 5.56 -12.50 2.01
CA THR A 49 6.96 -12.10 1.96
C THR A 49 7.39 -11.79 0.52
N VAL A 50 7.04 -12.65 -0.42
CA VAL A 50 7.33 -12.44 -1.86
C VAL A 50 6.63 -11.19 -2.37
N ASN A 51 5.35 -10.96 -2.01
CA ASN A 51 4.63 -9.76 -2.41
C ASN A 51 5.39 -8.49 -2.02
N PHE A 52 5.77 -8.36 -0.75
CA PHE A 52 6.43 -7.13 -0.27
C PHE A 52 7.89 -7.01 -0.70
N ILE A 53 8.65 -8.11 -0.75
CA ILE A 53 10.02 -8.08 -1.31
C ILE A 53 9.99 -7.66 -2.77
N LEU A 54 9.04 -8.17 -3.55
CA LEU A 54 8.94 -7.82 -4.96
C LEU A 54 8.51 -6.37 -5.15
N GLN A 55 7.54 -5.87 -4.36
CA GLN A 55 7.19 -4.44 -4.37
C GLN A 55 8.43 -3.59 -4.06
N LEU A 56 9.17 -3.89 -3.00
CA LEU A 56 10.42 -3.20 -2.67
C LEU A 56 11.46 -3.26 -3.80
N CYS A 57 11.63 -4.42 -4.44
CA CYS A 57 12.52 -4.55 -5.59
C CYS A 57 12.05 -3.67 -6.76
N ILE A 58 10.75 -3.61 -7.03
CA ILE A 58 10.19 -2.76 -8.09
C ILE A 58 10.40 -1.29 -7.72
N ASP A 59 10.20 -0.88 -6.47
CA ASP A 59 10.44 0.47 -6.01
C ASP A 59 11.89 0.89 -6.27
N LEU A 60 12.85 0.06 -5.88
CA LEU A 60 14.28 0.30 -6.10
C LEU A 60 14.66 0.31 -7.60
N LEU A 61 14.10 -0.60 -8.39
CA LEU A 61 14.41 -0.72 -9.82
C LEU A 61 13.67 0.31 -10.67
N SER A 62 12.52 0.79 -10.22
CA SER A 62 11.66 1.72 -10.95
C SER A 62 12.40 2.97 -11.40
N ALA A 63 13.28 3.45 -10.57
CA ALA A 63 14.15 4.57 -10.82
C ALA A 63 15.04 4.40 -12.08
N PHE A 64 15.38 3.18 -12.46
CA PHE A 64 16.20 2.92 -13.65
C PHE A 64 15.41 2.88 -14.96
N PHE A 65 14.11 2.61 -14.89
CA PHE A 65 13.34 2.35 -16.10
C PHE A 65 12.09 3.24 -16.27
N ILE A 66 11.48 3.80 -15.20
CA ILE A 66 10.23 4.57 -15.33
C ILE A 66 10.41 5.79 -16.23
N ASP A 67 11.51 6.53 -16.06
CA ASP A 67 11.78 7.71 -16.90
C ASP A 67 12.00 7.34 -18.38
N LYS A 68 12.50 6.11 -18.66
CA LYS A 68 12.70 5.62 -20.02
C LYS A 68 11.41 5.18 -20.69
N ILE A 69 10.55 4.46 -19.96
CA ILE A 69 9.27 3.95 -20.49
C ILE A 69 8.15 4.99 -20.41
N GLY A 70 8.30 5.97 -19.51
CA GLY A 70 7.34 7.04 -19.24
C GLY A 70 6.22 6.64 -18.28
N TYR A 71 5.76 7.60 -17.49
CA TYR A 71 4.77 7.39 -16.42
C TYR A 71 3.43 6.83 -16.91
N ARG A 72 3.00 7.18 -18.13
CA ARG A 72 1.78 6.61 -18.73
C ARG A 72 1.91 5.11 -18.97
N ALA A 73 3.01 4.68 -19.60
CA ALA A 73 3.24 3.26 -19.89
C ALA A 73 3.38 2.47 -18.60
N ALA A 74 4.10 3.02 -17.61
CA ALA A 74 4.24 2.43 -16.29
C ALA A 74 2.88 2.30 -15.57
N ALA A 75 2.02 3.34 -15.61
CA ALA A 75 0.69 3.31 -15.00
C ALA A 75 -0.22 2.26 -15.66
N VAL A 76 -0.23 2.19 -16.99
CA VAL A 76 -1.01 1.16 -17.70
C VAL A 76 -0.48 -0.23 -17.36
N ALA A 77 0.84 -0.44 -17.42
CA ALA A 77 1.47 -1.72 -17.08
C ALA A 77 1.15 -2.16 -15.65
N ALA A 78 1.23 -1.25 -14.67
CA ALA A 78 0.90 -1.52 -13.28
C ALA A 78 -0.52 -2.09 -13.12
N HIS A 79 -1.49 -1.45 -13.76
CA HIS A 79 -2.88 -1.89 -13.71
C HIS A 79 -3.13 -3.20 -14.48
N VAL A 80 -2.45 -3.40 -15.61
CA VAL A 80 -2.53 -4.66 -16.37
C VAL A 80 -1.95 -5.82 -15.54
N PHE A 81 -0.80 -5.62 -14.90
CA PHE A 81 -0.20 -6.62 -14.02
C PHE A 81 -1.08 -6.93 -12.81
N ALA A 82 -1.68 -5.92 -12.18
CA ALA A 82 -2.62 -6.10 -11.07
C ALA A 82 -3.85 -6.91 -11.51
N ALA A 83 -4.46 -6.56 -12.65
CA ALA A 83 -5.61 -7.29 -13.19
C ALA A 83 -5.25 -8.73 -13.57
N ALA A 84 -4.13 -8.92 -14.28
CA ALA A 84 -3.65 -10.25 -14.68
C ALA A 84 -3.34 -11.12 -13.47
N GLY A 85 -2.74 -10.56 -12.41
CA GLY A 85 -2.49 -11.27 -11.16
C GLY A 85 -3.77 -11.71 -10.47
N LEU A 86 -4.80 -10.85 -10.38
CA LEU A 86 -6.09 -11.20 -9.78
C LEU A 86 -6.83 -12.26 -10.61
N VAL A 87 -6.79 -12.19 -11.94
CA VAL A 87 -7.37 -13.22 -12.82
C VAL A 87 -6.62 -14.54 -12.67
N SER A 88 -5.28 -14.50 -12.69
CA SER A 88 -4.44 -15.70 -12.58
C SER A 88 -4.61 -16.43 -11.24
N LEU A 89 -4.94 -15.73 -10.14
CA LEU A 89 -5.31 -16.36 -8.86
C LEU A 89 -6.47 -17.36 -9.01
N THR A 90 -7.40 -17.11 -9.93
CA THR A 90 -8.58 -17.97 -10.12
C THR A 90 -8.32 -19.19 -11.00
N VAL A 91 -7.25 -19.16 -11.80
CA VAL A 91 -6.96 -20.15 -12.84
C VAL A 91 -5.72 -21.00 -12.52
N LEU A 92 -4.59 -20.34 -12.20
CA LEU A 92 -3.30 -21.03 -12.08
C LEU A 92 -3.24 -22.09 -10.97
N PRO A 93 -3.85 -21.89 -9.79
CA PRO A 93 -3.86 -22.93 -8.76
C PRO A 93 -4.60 -24.21 -9.16
N GLU A 94 -5.49 -24.15 -10.15
CA GLU A 94 -6.28 -25.28 -10.62
C GLU A 94 -5.59 -26.06 -11.75
N ILE A 95 -4.82 -25.36 -12.60
CA ILE A 95 -4.22 -25.99 -13.79
C ILE A 95 -2.78 -26.42 -13.58
N LEU A 96 -2.08 -25.86 -12.59
CA LEU A 96 -0.70 -26.22 -12.31
C LEU A 96 -0.61 -27.43 -11.36
N PRO A 97 0.45 -28.27 -11.49
CA PRO A 97 0.63 -29.44 -10.64
C PRO A 97 0.68 -29.11 -9.14
N SER A 98 1.05 -27.89 -8.78
CA SER A 98 1.07 -27.40 -7.40
C SER A 98 0.23 -26.13 -7.29
N PRO A 99 -0.88 -26.14 -6.54
CA PRO A 99 -1.68 -24.94 -6.27
C PRO A 99 -0.87 -23.80 -5.67
N PHE A 100 0.11 -24.10 -4.81
CA PHE A 100 1.01 -23.11 -4.23
C PHE A 100 1.82 -22.34 -5.29
N VAL A 101 2.34 -23.05 -6.29
CA VAL A 101 3.07 -22.41 -7.41
C VAL A 101 2.13 -21.52 -8.22
N GLY A 102 0.88 -21.93 -8.43
CA GLY A 102 -0.13 -21.10 -9.08
C GLY A 102 -0.43 -19.81 -8.32
N LEU A 103 -0.60 -19.91 -7.01
CA LEU A 103 -0.76 -18.73 -6.14
C LEU A 103 0.49 -17.85 -6.18
N LEU A 104 1.69 -18.43 -6.11
CA LEU A 104 2.95 -17.68 -6.11
C LEU A 104 3.13 -16.87 -7.41
N ILE A 105 2.88 -17.46 -8.57
CA ILE A 105 2.96 -16.76 -9.86
C ILE A 105 1.94 -15.61 -9.89
N SER A 106 0.73 -15.83 -9.40
CA SER A 106 -0.30 -14.82 -9.34
C SER A 106 0.07 -13.66 -8.42
N VAL A 107 0.67 -13.99 -7.27
CA VAL A 107 1.22 -12.99 -6.33
C VAL A 107 2.33 -12.17 -6.99
N VAL A 108 3.26 -12.81 -7.69
CA VAL A 108 4.33 -12.12 -8.43
C VAL A 108 3.74 -11.12 -9.43
N LEU A 109 2.72 -11.53 -10.20
CA LEU A 109 2.09 -10.65 -11.17
C LEU A 109 1.46 -9.41 -10.51
N TYR A 110 0.59 -9.59 -9.52
CA TYR A 110 -0.05 -8.43 -8.91
C TYR A 110 0.91 -7.61 -8.04
N ALA A 111 1.96 -8.21 -7.47
CA ALA A 111 2.98 -7.49 -6.71
C ALA A 111 3.80 -6.54 -7.60
N VAL A 112 4.12 -6.96 -8.84
CA VAL A 112 4.71 -6.05 -9.84
C VAL A 112 3.77 -4.87 -10.10
N GLY A 113 2.47 -5.13 -10.25
CA GLY A 113 1.45 -4.08 -10.39
C GLY A 113 1.42 -3.13 -9.20
N GLY A 114 1.41 -3.68 -7.98
CA GLY A 114 1.39 -2.94 -6.72
C GLY A 114 2.63 -2.06 -6.55
N GLY A 115 3.83 -2.59 -6.71
CA GLY A 115 5.07 -1.83 -6.61
C GLY A 115 5.13 -0.68 -7.62
N LEU A 116 4.77 -0.93 -8.88
CA LEU A 116 4.68 0.15 -9.87
C LEU A 116 3.69 1.24 -9.45
N LEU A 117 2.51 0.90 -8.92
CA LEU A 117 1.52 1.89 -8.47
C LEU A 117 2.06 2.75 -7.33
N GLU A 118 2.73 2.14 -6.37
CA GLU A 118 3.30 2.85 -5.22
C GLU A 118 4.26 3.95 -5.64
N VAL A 119 5.11 3.66 -6.61
CA VAL A 119 6.12 4.59 -7.12
C VAL A 119 5.53 5.72 -7.97
N ILE A 120 4.53 5.43 -8.82
CA ILE A 120 4.14 6.39 -9.87
C ILE A 120 2.97 7.29 -9.49
N VAL A 121 2.07 6.83 -8.61
CA VAL A 121 0.80 7.54 -8.37
C VAL A 121 1.02 8.87 -7.68
N SER A 122 1.87 8.90 -6.64
CA SER A 122 2.18 10.12 -5.90
C SER A 122 2.87 11.18 -6.76
N PRO A 123 3.94 10.89 -7.52
CA PRO A 123 4.56 11.86 -8.42
C PRO A 123 3.61 12.40 -9.50
N ILE A 124 2.75 11.56 -10.08
CA ILE A 124 1.77 12.01 -11.07
C ILE A 124 0.81 13.05 -10.48
N VAL A 125 0.34 12.83 -9.23
CA VAL A 125 -0.56 13.80 -8.56
C VAL A 125 0.20 15.06 -8.18
N GLU A 126 1.44 14.95 -7.71
CA GLU A 126 2.26 16.10 -7.35
C GLU A 126 2.58 17.01 -8.54
N ALA A 127 2.80 16.42 -9.72
CA ALA A 127 2.99 17.15 -10.96
C ALA A 127 1.71 17.85 -11.48
N CYS A 128 0.53 17.43 -11.01
CA CYS A 128 -0.71 18.08 -11.41
C CYS A 128 -0.82 19.48 -10.80
N PRO A 129 -1.22 20.51 -11.58
CA PRO A 129 -1.46 21.84 -11.06
C PRO A 129 -2.65 21.82 -10.08
N THR A 130 -2.38 22.05 -8.81
CA THR A 130 -3.38 22.15 -7.72
C THR A 130 -3.08 23.33 -6.85
N ASP A 131 -4.12 23.92 -6.24
CA ASP A 131 -3.98 25.10 -5.34
C ASP A 131 -3.28 24.74 -4.02
N ASN A 132 -3.37 23.47 -3.60
CA ASN A 132 -2.75 22.96 -2.38
C ASN A 132 -2.28 21.51 -2.58
N LYS A 133 -0.98 21.35 -2.85
CA LYS A 133 -0.34 20.04 -3.10
C LYS A 133 -0.37 19.14 -1.88
N GLU A 134 -0.09 19.66 -0.68
CA GLU A 134 -0.06 18.89 0.57
C GLU A 134 -1.44 18.29 0.88
N LYS A 135 -2.50 19.10 0.74
CA LYS A 135 -3.87 18.62 0.92
C LYS A 135 -4.23 17.52 -0.09
N MET A 136 -3.80 17.67 -1.34
CA MET A 136 -4.06 16.69 -2.39
C MET A 136 -3.33 15.38 -2.11
N MET A 137 -2.07 15.43 -1.67
CA MET A 137 -1.29 14.27 -1.29
C MET A 137 -1.88 13.56 -0.05
N SER A 138 -2.27 14.31 0.98
CA SER A 138 -2.95 13.75 2.16
C SER A 138 -4.25 13.04 1.77
N LEU A 139 -5.04 13.66 0.90
CA LEU A 139 -6.28 13.05 0.38
C LEU A 139 -5.98 11.79 -0.43
N LEU A 140 -4.99 11.82 -1.31
CA LEU A 140 -4.55 10.66 -2.09
C LEU A 140 -4.22 9.47 -1.19
N HIS A 141 -3.36 9.66 -0.19
CA HIS A 141 -2.97 8.59 0.74
C HIS A 141 -4.14 8.09 1.62
N SER A 142 -5.14 8.94 1.90
CA SER A 142 -6.35 8.50 2.59
C SER A 142 -7.19 7.54 1.75
N PHE A 143 -7.14 7.65 0.42
CA PHE A 143 -7.85 6.73 -0.48
C PHE A 143 -7.36 5.28 -0.40
N TYR A 144 -6.10 5.06 -0.03
CA TYR A 144 -5.63 3.70 0.28
C TYR A 144 -6.38 3.12 1.49
N CYS A 145 -6.51 3.88 2.58
CA CYS A 145 -7.22 3.42 3.78
C CYS A 145 -8.70 3.15 3.50
N TRP A 146 -9.37 4.09 2.84
CA TRP A 146 -10.79 3.91 2.46
C TRP A 146 -10.98 2.81 1.42
N GLY A 147 -10.01 2.64 0.51
CA GLY A 147 -9.93 1.51 -0.40
C GLY A 147 -9.84 0.19 0.34
N SER A 148 -8.99 0.10 1.37
CA SER A 148 -8.88 -1.08 2.22
C SER A 148 -10.18 -1.39 2.96
N VAL A 149 -10.82 -0.37 3.53
CA VAL A 149 -12.16 -0.52 4.18
C VAL A 149 -13.17 -1.07 3.17
N ALA A 150 -13.21 -0.51 1.96
CA ALA A 150 -14.13 -0.96 0.91
C ALA A 150 -13.84 -2.39 0.48
N VAL A 151 -12.57 -2.74 0.26
CA VAL A 151 -12.15 -4.10 -0.14
C VAL A 151 -12.54 -5.11 0.91
N VAL A 152 -12.22 -4.87 2.18
CA VAL A 152 -12.57 -5.80 3.26
C VAL A 152 -14.08 -5.86 3.45
N GLY A 153 -14.77 -4.71 3.55
CA GLY A 153 -16.21 -4.66 3.79
C GLY A 153 -17.02 -5.32 2.67
N ILE A 154 -16.73 -5.02 1.40
CA ILE A 154 -17.41 -5.64 0.25
C ILE A 154 -17.09 -7.12 0.17
N SER A 155 -15.83 -7.52 0.40
CA SER A 155 -15.44 -8.93 0.38
C SER A 155 -16.13 -9.72 1.49
N THR A 156 -16.19 -9.18 2.69
CA THR A 156 -16.88 -9.81 3.83
C THR A 156 -18.39 -9.94 3.57
N LEU A 157 -19.01 -8.88 3.03
CA LEU A 157 -20.43 -8.93 2.64
C LEU A 157 -20.65 -10.00 1.56
N TYR A 158 -19.80 -10.06 0.54
CA TYR A 158 -19.87 -11.09 -0.49
C TYR A 158 -19.76 -12.50 0.12
N PHE A 159 -18.79 -12.73 1.00
CA PHE A 159 -18.59 -14.03 1.64
C PHE A 159 -19.74 -14.43 2.58
N SER A 160 -20.41 -13.48 3.20
CA SER A 160 -21.59 -13.74 4.03
C SER A 160 -22.80 -14.19 3.22
N ILE A 161 -22.91 -13.76 1.96
CA ILE A 161 -24.02 -14.11 1.04
C ILE A 161 -23.68 -15.37 0.21
N PHE A 162 -22.49 -15.40 -0.40
CA PHE A 162 -22.11 -16.40 -1.39
C PHE A 162 -21.10 -17.43 -0.88
N THR A 163 -20.74 -17.37 0.39
CA THR A 163 -19.70 -18.19 1.04
C THR A 163 -18.27 -17.96 0.48
N THR A 164 -17.27 -18.36 1.25
CA THR A 164 -15.86 -18.26 0.82
C THR A 164 -15.49 -19.22 -0.30
N ALA A 165 -16.30 -20.26 -0.56
CA ALA A 165 -16.09 -21.18 -1.68
C ALA A 165 -16.14 -20.45 -3.05
N ASN A 166 -16.90 -19.38 -3.14
CA ASN A 166 -17.07 -18.57 -4.36
C ASN A 166 -16.06 -17.43 -4.51
N TRP A 167 -14.95 -17.43 -3.77
CA TRP A 167 -13.96 -16.36 -3.76
C TRP A 167 -13.40 -16.01 -5.15
N LYS A 168 -13.35 -16.99 -6.07
CA LYS A 168 -12.85 -16.79 -7.44
C LYS A 168 -13.65 -15.74 -8.22
N TYR A 169 -14.98 -15.76 -8.09
CA TYR A 169 -15.84 -14.75 -8.75
C TYR A 169 -15.58 -13.36 -8.18
N LEU A 170 -15.36 -13.26 -6.88
CA LEU A 170 -15.00 -11.97 -6.26
C LEU A 170 -13.63 -11.49 -6.74
N ALA A 171 -12.65 -12.36 -6.89
CA ALA A 171 -11.35 -12.00 -7.46
C ALA A 171 -11.48 -11.44 -8.89
N LEU A 172 -12.37 -12.03 -9.72
CA LEU A 172 -12.66 -11.50 -11.06
C LEU A 172 -13.37 -10.14 -11.01
N ILE A 173 -14.29 -9.94 -10.06
CA ILE A 173 -14.94 -8.64 -9.84
C ILE A 173 -13.88 -7.59 -9.48
N TRP A 174 -12.99 -7.90 -8.54
CA TRP A 174 -11.89 -7.00 -8.16
C TRP A 174 -10.93 -6.73 -9.33
N ALA A 175 -10.70 -7.68 -10.22
CA ALA A 175 -9.85 -7.51 -11.41
C ALA A 175 -10.42 -6.49 -12.42
N VAL A 176 -11.73 -6.24 -12.42
CA VAL A 176 -12.35 -5.22 -13.27
C VAL A 176 -11.86 -3.82 -12.92
N VAL A 177 -11.61 -3.54 -11.64
CA VAL A 177 -11.18 -2.20 -11.18
C VAL A 177 -9.85 -1.79 -11.82
N PRO A 178 -8.75 -2.56 -11.71
CA PRO A 178 -7.52 -2.22 -12.39
C PRO A 178 -7.66 -2.26 -13.92
N ALA A 179 -8.45 -3.18 -14.49
CA ALA A 179 -8.64 -3.24 -15.94
C ALA A 179 -9.28 -1.96 -16.48
N VAL A 180 -10.32 -1.45 -15.84
CA VAL A 180 -10.98 -0.18 -16.19
C VAL A 180 -10.03 1.00 -15.99
N ASN A 181 -9.29 1.02 -14.88
CA ASN A 181 -8.37 2.13 -14.60
C ASN A 181 -7.14 2.14 -15.53
N ALA A 182 -6.71 0.98 -16.03
CA ALA A 182 -5.72 0.90 -17.10
C ALA A 182 -6.18 1.69 -18.34
N LEU A 183 -7.44 1.50 -18.76
CA LEU A 183 -8.05 2.24 -19.88
C LEU A 183 -8.14 3.76 -19.60
N ASN A 184 -8.41 4.15 -18.35
CA ASN A 184 -8.38 5.55 -17.94
C ASN A 184 -6.97 6.14 -18.13
N PHE A 185 -5.91 5.46 -17.68
CA PHE A 185 -4.53 5.95 -17.81
C PHE A 185 -4.04 6.05 -19.26
N VAL A 186 -4.61 5.28 -20.19
CA VAL A 186 -4.36 5.48 -21.63
C VAL A 186 -4.82 6.86 -22.09
N ARG A 187 -5.89 7.42 -21.52
CA ARG A 187 -6.60 8.62 -22.02
C ARG A 187 -6.30 9.90 -21.24
N VAL A 188 -6.08 9.81 -19.91
CA VAL A 188 -5.90 10.99 -19.04
C VAL A 188 -4.61 11.74 -19.39
N PRO A 189 -4.60 13.09 -19.30
CA PRO A 189 -3.39 13.88 -19.51
C PRO A 189 -2.45 13.68 -18.32
N ILE A 190 -1.17 13.37 -18.55
CA ILE A 190 -0.14 13.36 -17.51
C ILE A 190 0.69 14.63 -17.67
N ALA A 191 0.90 15.34 -16.55
CA ALA A 191 1.76 16.52 -16.50
C ALA A 191 3.25 16.08 -16.59
N PRO A 192 4.13 16.90 -17.17
CA PRO A 192 5.57 16.65 -17.11
C PRO A 192 6.03 16.70 -15.65
N LEU A 193 6.77 15.68 -15.22
CA LEU A 193 7.21 15.53 -13.82
C LEU A 193 8.54 16.21 -13.53
N ILE A 194 9.30 16.58 -14.54
CA ILE A 194 10.62 17.23 -14.40
C ILE A 194 10.44 18.71 -14.77
N GLU A 195 10.59 19.60 -13.79
CA GLU A 195 10.84 21.02 -14.07
C GLU A 195 12.34 21.19 -14.39
N GLU A 196 12.62 21.81 -15.55
CA GLU A 196 14.01 22.08 -15.97
C GLU A 196 14.68 23.00 -14.96
N GLY A 197 15.64 22.48 -14.19
CA GLY A 197 16.52 23.29 -13.33
C GLY A 197 16.65 22.86 -11.87
N GLU A 198 15.90 21.95 -11.34
CA GLU A 198 16.09 21.46 -9.96
C GLU A 198 17.17 20.38 -9.88
N THR A 199 18.33 20.74 -9.31
CA THR A 199 19.39 19.80 -8.95
C THR A 199 19.12 19.26 -7.54
N GLY A 200 18.53 18.10 -7.42
CA GLY A 200 18.44 17.37 -6.15
C GLY A 200 19.81 16.91 -5.63
N LEU A 201 19.85 16.49 -4.35
CA LEU A 201 21.04 15.84 -3.79
C LEU A 201 21.40 14.58 -4.59
N SER A 202 22.68 14.38 -4.88
CA SER A 202 23.12 13.16 -5.51
C SER A 202 22.94 11.97 -4.56
N PHE A 203 22.72 10.78 -5.10
CA PHE A 203 22.56 9.54 -4.34
C PHE A 203 23.72 9.30 -3.35
N LYS A 204 24.96 9.61 -3.74
CA LYS A 204 26.14 9.49 -2.88
C LYS A 204 26.08 10.45 -1.69
N GLN A 205 25.53 11.65 -1.85
CA GLN A 205 25.35 12.61 -0.77
C GLN A 205 24.24 12.17 0.20
N LEU A 206 23.17 11.57 -0.31
CA LEU A 206 22.09 10.97 0.51
C LEU A 206 22.60 9.81 1.36
N LEU A 207 23.30 8.85 0.75
CA LEU A 207 23.89 7.72 1.47
C LEU A 207 24.90 8.15 2.54
N GLY A 208 25.59 9.27 2.34
CA GLY A 208 26.50 9.86 3.33
C GLY A 208 25.80 10.58 4.49
N ASN A 209 24.49 10.82 4.39
CA ASN A 209 23.75 11.57 5.40
C ASN A 209 23.19 10.65 6.48
N ARG A 210 23.63 10.83 7.75
CA ARG A 210 23.15 10.04 8.88
C ARG A 210 21.63 10.14 9.08
N MET A 211 21.04 11.33 8.86
CA MET A 211 19.59 11.55 9.01
C MET A 211 18.80 10.72 7.99
N PHE A 212 19.33 10.55 6.78
CA PHE A 212 18.71 9.69 5.77
C PHE A 212 18.52 8.26 6.30
N TRP A 213 19.52 7.64 6.90
CA TRP A 213 19.44 6.29 7.44
C TRP A 213 18.48 6.17 8.62
N ILE A 214 18.41 7.21 9.47
CA ILE A 214 17.44 7.27 10.58
C ILE A 214 16.02 7.29 10.02
N PHE A 215 15.73 8.14 9.04
CA PHE A 215 14.41 8.19 8.43
C PHE A 215 14.06 6.90 7.66
N MET A 216 15.03 6.29 6.97
CA MET A 216 14.87 4.98 6.33
C MET A 216 14.49 3.91 7.34
N LEU A 217 15.15 3.87 8.49
CA LEU A 217 14.82 2.93 9.57
C LEU A 217 13.41 3.19 10.13
N LEU A 218 13.05 4.45 10.35
CA LEU A 218 11.72 4.83 10.85
C LEU A 218 10.61 4.45 9.85
N ILE A 219 10.80 4.68 8.55
CA ILE A 219 9.85 4.27 7.50
C ILE A 219 9.72 2.74 7.47
N LEU A 220 10.84 2.01 7.54
CA LEU A 220 10.84 0.55 7.60
C LEU A 220 10.07 0.03 8.82
N CYS A 221 10.33 0.58 10.00
CA CYS A 221 9.62 0.21 11.23
C CYS A 221 8.14 0.53 11.16
N SER A 222 7.77 1.69 10.59
CA SER A 222 6.38 2.09 10.39
C SER A 222 5.64 1.11 9.48
N GLY A 223 6.20 0.83 8.30
CA GLY A 223 5.62 -0.12 7.35
C GLY A 223 5.52 -1.54 7.92
N ALA A 224 6.57 -2.02 8.58
CA ALA A 224 6.56 -3.34 9.21
C ALA A 224 5.48 -3.45 10.30
N SER A 225 5.32 -2.42 11.13
CA SER A 225 4.29 -2.38 12.18
C SER A 225 2.87 -2.35 11.60
N GLU A 226 2.65 -1.64 10.51
CA GLU A 226 1.37 -1.61 9.79
C GLU A 226 1.06 -2.97 9.17
N GLN A 227 1.99 -3.50 8.37
CA GLN A 227 1.74 -4.69 7.57
C GLN A 227 1.65 -5.97 8.42
N ALA A 228 2.43 -6.10 9.49
CA ALA A 228 2.38 -7.29 10.34
C ALA A 228 1.00 -7.52 10.95
N VAL A 229 0.31 -6.46 11.39
CA VAL A 229 -1.05 -6.59 11.92
C VAL A 229 -2.08 -6.67 10.80
N SER A 230 -2.05 -5.76 9.81
CA SER A 230 -3.07 -5.70 8.76
C SER A 230 -3.19 -6.99 7.96
N GLN A 231 -2.07 -7.64 7.61
CA GLN A 231 -2.05 -8.87 6.83
C GLN A 231 -2.59 -10.08 7.58
N TRP A 232 -2.41 -10.11 8.90
CA TRP A 232 -2.78 -11.27 9.71
C TRP A 232 -4.03 -11.06 10.54
N ALA A 233 -4.61 -9.84 10.59
CA ALA A 233 -5.72 -9.48 11.47
C ALA A 233 -6.94 -10.42 11.32
N SER A 234 -7.35 -10.74 10.07
CA SER A 234 -8.47 -11.66 9.83
C SER A 234 -8.15 -13.08 10.29
N THR A 235 -6.97 -13.62 9.92
CA THR A 235 -6.53 -14.96 10.30
C THR A 235 -6.33 -15.08 11.82
N PHE A 236 -5.76 -14.07 12.45
CA PHE A 236 -5.59 -13.99 13.91
C PHE A 236 -6.94 -14.01 14.62
N ALA A 237 -7.92 -13.22 14.14
CA ALA A 237 -9.25 -13.17 14.73
C ALA A 237 -9.96 -14.54 14.60
N GLU A 238 -9.94 -15.16 13.43
CA GLU A 238 -10.61 -16.44 13.19
C GLU A 238 -9.92 -17.60 13.92
N LYS A 239 -8.59 -17.74 13.79
CA LYS A 239 -7.84 -18.88 14.32
C LYS A 239 -7.32 -18.67 15.73
N GLY A 240 -6.87 -17.46 16.05
CA GLY A 240 -6.27 -17.12 17.35
C GLY A 240 -7.34 -16.81 18.40
N LEU A 241 -8.39 -16.11 18.02
CA LEU A 241 -9.43 -15.66 18.95
C LEU A 241 -10.74 -16.45 18.84
N GLY A 242 -10.86 -17.33 17.85
CA GLY A 242 -12.04 -18.20 17.68
C GLY A 242 -13.31 -17.48 17.27
N VAL A 243 -13.23 -16.25 16.73
CA VAL A 243 -14.43 -15.52 16.26
C VAL A 243 -14.81 -15.97 14.85
N SER A 244 -16.07 -15.71 14.46
CA SER A 244 -16.50 -16.00 13.09
C SER A 244 -15.71 -15.16 12.07
N LYS A 245 -15.59 -15.68 10.83
CA LYS A 245 -14.88 -14.96 9.75
C LYS A 245 -15.44 -13.55 9.55
N THR A 246 -16.77 -13.39 9.53
CA THR A 246 -17.39 -12.07 9.35
C THR A 246 -16.97 -11.09 10.45
N VAL A 247 -17.01 -11.50 11.72
CA VAL A 247 -16.55 -10.68 12.84
C VAL A 247 -15.05 -10.42 12.74
N GLY A 248 -14.27 -11.44 12.39
CA GLY A 248 -12.83 -11.34 12.22
C GLY A 248 -12.42 -10.34 11.14
N ASP A 249 -13.08 -10.37 9.99
CA ASP A 249 -12.79 -9.43 8.89
C ASP A 249 -13.22 -7.99 9.24
N LEU A 250 -14.39 -7.80 9.84
CA LEU A 250 -14.90 -6.47 10.18
C LEU A 250 -14.18 -5.84 11.37
N ALA A 251 -13.98 -6.58 12.46
CA ALA A 251 -13.32 -6.09 13.67
C ALA A 251 -11.78 -6.16 13.60
N GLY A 252 -11.22 -6.97 12.69
CA GLY A 252 -9.79 -7.04 12.41
C GLY A 252 -9.38 -5.99 11.35
N PRO A 253 -9.14 -6.41 10.10
CA PRO A 253 -8.52 -5.54 9.10
C PRO A 253 -9.39 -4.34 8.69
N MET A 254 -10.73 -4.44 8.72
CA MET A 254 -11.57 -3.29 8.38
C MET A 254 -11.50 -2.20 9.44
N LEU A 255 -11.69 -2.54 10.74
CA LEU A 255 -11.61 -1.57 11.82
C LEU A 255 -10.20 -0.99 11.96
N PHE A 256 -9.16 -1.80 11.77
CA PHE A 256 -7.78 -1.34 11.63
C PHE A 256 -7.65 -0.23 10.58
N SER A 257 -8.15 -0.48 9.37
CA SER A 257 -8.06 0.47 8.25
C SER A 257 -8.90 1.73 8.47
N VAL A 258 -10.07 1.61 9.11
CA VAL A 258 -10.91 2.76 9.50
C VAL A 258 -10.14 3.66 10.46
N LEU A 259 -9.58 3.10 11.54
CA LEU A 259 -8.87 3.87 12.54
C LEU A 259 -7.55 4.46 12.00
N MET A 260 -6.87 3.76 11.10
CA MET A 260 -5.74 4.30 10.37
C MET A 260 -6.14 5.50 9.51
N GLY A 261 -7.25 5.40 8.79
CA GLY A 261 -7.81 6.52 8.00
C GLY A 261 -8.24 7.69 8.87
N VAL A 262 -8.89 7.43 10.00
CA VAL A 262 -9.29 8.47 10.98
C VAL A 262 -8.05 9.19 11.53
N SER A 263 -7.00 8.47 11.91
CA SER A 263 -5.73 9.07 12.38
C SER A 263 -5.13 10.01 11.33
N ARG A 264 -5.10 9.60 10.06
CA ARG A 264 -4.62 10.43 8.93
C ARG A 264 -5.49 11.67 8.71
N VAL A 265 -6.82 11.54 8.79
CA VAL A 265 -7.75 12.68 8.66
C VAL A 265 -7.59 13.66 9.82
N ILE A 266 -7.45 13.19 11.05
CA ILE A 266 -7.20 14.04 12.23
C ILE A 266 -5.93 14.85 12.01
N TYR A 267 -4.84 14.21 11.62
CA TYR A 267 -3.58 14.90 11.34
C TYR A 267 -3.72 15.87 10.15
N GLY A 268 -4.33 15.46 9.05
CA GLY A 268 -4.55 16.33 7.88
C GLY A 268 -5.41 17.56 8.18
N LYS A 269 -6.34 17.47 9.14
CA LYS A 269 -7.22 18.58 9.52
C LYS A 269 -6.64 19.48 10.61
N PHE A 270 -5.91 18.90 11.56
CA PHE A 270 -5.44 19.60 12.75
C PHE A 270 -3.91 19.66 12.85
N GLY A 271 -3.19 19.22 11.82
CA GLY A 271 -1.72 19.12 11.81
C GLY A 271 -1.02 20.43 12.16
N ASP A 272 -1.57 21.59 11.74
CA ASP A 272 -1.03 22.91 12.10
C ASP A 272 -1.07 23.21 13.62
N LYS A 273 -1.91 22.46 14.38
CA LYS A 273 -2.09 22.63 15.84
C LYS A 273 -1.49 21.49 16.65
N ILE A 274 -1.06 20.42 15.99
CA ILE A 274 -0.55 19.21 16.64
C ILE A 274 0.98 19.20 16.48
N ASP A 275 1.69 19.13 17.61
CA ASP A 275 3.11 18.84 17.57
C ASP A 275 3.36 17.46 16.98
N LEU A 276 4.00 17.43 15.82
CA LEU A 276 4.27 16.19 15.07
C LEU A 276 5.18 15.25 15.86
N ASP A 277 6.15 15.77 16.60
CA ASP A 277 7.07 14.95 17.39
C ASP A 277 6.34 14.26 18.53
N GLY A 278 5.54 15.00 19.28
CA GLY A 278 4.70 14.46 20.35
C GLY A 278 3.71 13.42 19.82
N MET A 279 3.07 13.68 18.67
CA MET A 279 2.13 12.75 18.04
C MET A 279 2.82 11.46 17.58
N MET A 280 4.04 11.53 17.02
CA MET A 280 4.79 10.35 16.60
C MET A 280 5.26 9.52 17.80
N ILE A 281 5.73 10.15 18.89
CA ILE A 281 6.11 9.45 20.13
C ILE A 281 4.89 8.77 20.73
N PHE A 282 3.76 9.46 20.84
CA PHE A 282 2.50 8.89 21.31
C PHE A 282 2.08 7.70 20.45
N SER A 283 2.14 7.83 19.13
CA SER A 283 1.80 6.75 18.18
C SER A 283 2.72 5.54 18.35
N GLY A 284 4.03 5.75 18.53
CA GLY A 284 4.97 4.67 18.79
C GLY A 284 4.67 3.94 20.11
N ALA A 285 4.41 4.66 21.19
CA ALA A 285 4.03 4.09 22.48
C ALA A 285 2.69 3.33 22.39
N LEU A 286 1.69 3.89 21.70
CA LEU A 286 0.40 3.26 21.47
C LEU A 286 0.55 1.99 20.61
N CYS A 287 1.43 1.99 19.61
CA CYS A 287 1.73 0.82 18.80
C CYS A 287 2.32 -0.30 19.65
N MET A 288 3.31 -0.01 20.50
CA MET A 288 3.88 -0.97 21.43
C MET A 288 2.82 -1.55 22.38
N ALA A 289 1.98 -0.71 22.98
CA ALA A 289 0.89 -1.14 23.85
C ALA A 289 -0.11 -2.04 23.08
N SER A 290 -0.42 -1.70 21.84
CA SER A 290 -1.30 -2.49 20.97
C SER A 290 -0.74 -3.88 20.70
N TYR A 291 0.55 -3.98 20.35
CA TYR A 291 1.21 -5.27 20.13
C TYR A 291 1.28 -6.12 21.40
N LEU A 292 1.54 -5.51 22.55
CA LEU A 292 1.50 -6.22 23.83
C LEU A 292 0.09 -6.73 24.13
N LEU A 293 -0.93 -5.92 23.87
CA LEU A 293 -2.32 -6.32 24.07
C LEU A 293 -2.71 -7.49 23.14
N ILE A 294 -2.32 -7.44 21.86
CA ILE A 294 -2.54 -8.53 20.89
C ILE A 294 -1.82 -9.81 21.35
N ALA A 295 -0.58 -9.71 21.79
CA ALA A 295 0.26 -10.86 22.11
C ALA A 295 -0.09 -11.53 23.43
N LEU A 296 -0.51 -10.76 24.44
CA LEU A 296 -0.72 -11.24 25.81
C LEU A 296 -2.18 -11.51 26.16
N SER A 297 -3.14 -11.01 25.33
CA SER A 297 -4.55 -11.17 25.63
C SER A 297 -5.06 -12.55 25.22
N SER A 298 -5.71 -13.22 26.16
CA SER A 298 -6.57 -14.41 25.90
C SER A 298 -8.02 -14.06 25.56
N SER A 299 -8.41 -12.78 25.67
CA SER A 299 -9.76 -12.31 25.35
C SER A 299 -9.87 -11.88 23.91
N ALA A 300 -10.85 -12.43 23.18
CA ALA A 300 -11.13 -12.05 21.80
C ALA A 300 -11.37 -10.52 21.64
N VAL A 301 -12.12 -9.93 22.58
CA VAL A 301 -12.43 -8.49 22.56
C VAL A 301 -11.16 -7.67 22.74
N LEU A 302 -10.31 -8.00 23.72
CA LEU A 302 -9.08 -7.27 23.98
C LEU A 302 -8.07 -7.42 22.83
N GLY A 303 -7.97 -8.60 22.20
CA GLY A 303 -7.14 -8.82 21.03
C GLY A 303 -7.57 -7.96 19.85
N LEU A 304 -8.88 -7.89 19.57
CA LEU A 304 -9.43 -7.04 18.51
C LEU A 304 -9.31 -5.54 18.81
N VAL A 305 -9.46 -5.13 20.08
CA VAL A 305 -9.17 -3.76 20.53
C VAL A 305 -7.70 -3.42 20.27
N GLY A 306 -6.78 -4.34 20.56
CA GLY A 306 -5.35 -4.18 20.23
C GLY A 306 -5.10 -3.98 18.74
N VAL A 307 -5.76 -4.77 17.87
CA VAL A 307 -5.68 -4.60 16.41
C VAL A 307 -6.19 -3.22 15.98
N ALA A 308 -7.33 -2.79 16.51
CA ALA A 308 -7.93 -1.49 16.22
C ALA A 308 -7.03 -0.32 16.66
N MET A 309 -6.51 -0.38 17.89
CA MET A 309 -5.56 0.62 18.44
C MET A 309 -4.27 0.68 17.61
N CYS A 310 -3.77 -0.47 17.15
CA CYS A 310 -2.62 -0.52 16.25
C CYS A 310 -2.90 0.25 14.96
N GLY A 311 -4.07 0.06 14.33
CA GLY A 311 -4.48 0.80 13.15
C GLY A 311 -4.42 2.33 13.36
N PHE A 312 -4.98 2.83 14.48
CA PHE A 312 -4.89 4.26 14.80
C PHE A 312 -3.44 4.73 14.96
N SER A 313 -2.61 3.96 15.64
CA SER A 313 -1.22 4.32 15.95
C SER A 313 -0.36 4.43 14.69
N VAL A 314 -0.46 3.46 13.75
CA VAL A 314 0.38 3.46 12.53
C VAL A 314 -0.05 4.51 11.51
N GLY A 315 -1.27 5.06 11.62
CA GLY A 315 -1.81 6.00 10.65
C GLY A 315 -0.93 7.22 10.39
N ILE A 316 -0.31 7.79 11.44
CA ILE A 316 0.55 8.98 11.31
C ILE A 316 2.04 8.61 11.13
N MET A 317 2.46 7.41 11.48
CA MET A 317 3.88 7.07 11.55
C MET A 317 4.59 7.20 10.19
N TRP A 318 3.97 6.69 9.13
CA TRP A 318 4.54 6.78 7.78
C TRP A 318 4.50 8.22 7.23
N PRO A 319 3.34 8.92 7.14
CA PRO A 319 3.30 10.28 6.61
C PRO A 319 4.05 11.29 7.48
N GLY A 320 4.04 11.11 8.81
CA GLY A 320 4.80 11.95 9.73
C GLY A 320 6.31 11.81 9.57
N THR A 321 6.82 10.58 9.42
CA THR A 321 8.24 10.32 9.16
C THR A 321 8.65 10.95 7.83
N PHE A 322 7.80 10.83 6.80
CA PHE A 322 8.04 11.43 5.50
C PHE A 322 8.11 12.97 5.58
N SER A 323 7.14 13.59 6.24
CA SER A 323 7.11 15.05 6.44
C SER A 323 8.38 15.54 7.15
N LYS A 324 8.83 14.84 8.20
CA LYS A 324 10.06 15.19 8.91
C LYS A 324 11.31 14.98 8.07
N ALA A 325 11.36 13.94 7.28
CA ALA A 325 12.45 13.67 6.38
C ALA A 325 12.59 14.79 5.33
N SER A 326 11.48 15.24 4.76
CA SER A 326 11.41 16.33 3.80
C SER A 326 11.89 17.67 4.40
N ALA A 327 11.54 17.94 5.66
CA ALA A 327 11.96 19.16 6.36
C ALA A 327 13.42 19.07 6.85
N GLY A 328 13.88 17.90 7.26
CA GLY A 328 15.20 17.68 7.89
C GLY A 328 16.37 17.59 6.91
N ILE A 329 16.11 17.21 5.65
CA ILE A 329 17.15 17.10 4.61
C ILE A 329 16.97 18.24 3.61
N LYS A 330 17.71 19.33 3.81
CA LYS A 330 17.68 20.50 2.92
C LYS A 330 18.02 20.11 1.48
N GLY A 331 17.14 20.45 0.54
CA GLY A 331 17.22 20.00 -0.85
C GLY A 331 16.70 18.59 -1.08
N GLY A 332 16.13 17.95 -0.04
CA GLY A 332 15.67 16.56 -0.06
C GLY A 332 14.16 16.38 -0.09
N GLY A 333 13.33 17.43 0.02
CA GLY A 333 11.88 17.24 0.09
C GLY A 333 11.32 16.45 -1.10
N THR A 334 11.24 17.08 -2.24
CA THR A 334 10.87 16.44 -3.52
C THR A 334 11.97 15.49 -3.99
N ALA A 335 13.25 15.87 -3.79
CA ALA A 335 14.40 15.07 -4.18
C ALA A 335 14.59 13.79 -3.33
N MET A 336 14.17 13.74 -2.08
CA MET A 336 14.23 12.54 -1.28
C MET A 336 13.10 11.56 -1.64
N PHE A 337 11.92 12.07 -2.00
CA PHE A 337 10.86 11.27 -2.61
C PHE A 337 11.28 10.80 -4.00
N LEU A 338 11.81 11.70 -4.81
CA LEU A 338 12.38 11.39 -6.12
C LEU A 338 13.68 10.59 -6.01
N SER A 339 14.49 10.69 -4.94
CA SER A 339 15.70 9.88 -4.76
C SER A 339 15.44 8.55 -4.09
N LEU A 340 14.39 8.39 -3.27
CA LEU A 340 13.87 7.07 -2.92
C LEU A 340 13.26 6.41 -4.14
N ILE A 341 12.69 7.20 -5.06
CA ILE A 341 12.18 6.79 -6.36
C ILE A 341 13.29 6.83 -7.43
N HIS A 342 14.20 7.82 -7.41
CA HIS A 342 15.29 8.05 -8.37
C HIS A 342 16.68 7.68 -7.82
N ILE A 343 16.78 6.65 -7.02
CA ILE A 343 18.06 6.07 -6.54
C ILE A 343 19.05 5.79 -7.69
N SER A 344 18.73 6.15 -8.91
CA SER A 344 19.44 5.68 -10.06
C SER A 344 19.50 6.57 -11.28
N GLU A 345 19.45 7.89 -11.20
CA GLU A 345 20.04 8.59 -12.33
C GLU A 345 21.55 8.34 -12.32
N PRO A 346 22.07 7.49 -13.23
CA PRO A 346 23.48 7.54 -13.53
C PRO A 346 23.70 8.93 -14.11
N THR A 347 24.55 9.72 -13.43
CA THR A 347 25.20 10.87 -14.00
C THR A 347 25.18 10.78 -15.53
N ARG A 348 24.43 11.65 -16.18
CA ARG A 348 24.71 11.99 -17.56
C ARG A 348 26.16 12.46 -17.59
N LEU A 349 27.05 11.53 -17.86
CA LEU A 349 28.35 11.85 -18.40
C LEU A 349 28.06 12.58 -19.71
N ARG A 350 28.10 13.92 -19.64
CA ARG A 350 28.28 14.72 -20.84
C ARG A 350 29.64 14.31 -21.39
N CYS A 351 29.64 13.53 -22.47
CA CYS A 351 30.70 13.63 -23.47
C CYS A 351 30.29 14.70 -24.48
#